data_95c1bf32b39cca82d224e1aa45186c09
#
_entry.id   95c1bf32b39cca82d224e1aa45186c09
#
_cell.length_a   1.000
_cell.length_b   1.000
_cell.length_c   1.000
_cell.angle_alpha   90.00
_cell.angle_beta   90.00
_cell.angle_gamma   90.00
#
_symmetry.space_group_name_H-M   'P 1'
#
loop_
_entity.id
_entity.type
_entity.pdbx_description
1 polymer ?
#
loop_
_entity_poly.entity_id
_entity_poly.type
_entity_poly.pdbx_seq_one_letter_code
_entity_poly.pdbx_strand_id
1 'polypeptide(L)'
;MSVKLKDPSAARPMLQQTFIHIPGIGKQTEMEMWEHGIHSWDDADRFEKRFGAVGARLQQKLDEYIPLSREAVKRKDAAFFSRLSDVGEAWRIYPEFAEECVYLDIETTGLSSVFDSITMVGLYDGRAYKAFVEGDNLQDFPAHLQKYAVVITFNGAGFDLRFLKLAFPDLTLPPIHIDLRWTTRRLGMKGGLKSIETALGLKRADSVEDLGGHDATVLWSKYLRGDRDALDRLIQYNTEDVVNLKPIMEITYDRLSRDQVPFLRAEAARVFTGVVDLPRSNKRAVLKRALIQSDSTGLVPRLLTRCRTLEEPPCIVGIDLTGSEKRATGWAVMKGANTTTKCIRTDSELIAETMAASPDLVSIDSPLSLPEAHGTVGAPIYRKCELALKRMGISVFWCLLPSMEMLTRRGIRLASELRKAGCKVIESYPGAAQDILGIPRKKASLEELKQGLFRAGIQGDFVTSKVSHDEVDAITSALVGLFFLADDYIALGTPKEDYLIVPRSAKFNFEKLTQIISASGLDEVSKSPPTEVESFRDAQPLPAT
;
A
#
# COMPACT_ATOMS: atom_id res chain seq x y z
N MET A 1 -20.16 -25.93 6.25
CA MET A 1 -19.40 -27.06 6.86
C MET A 1 -18.45 -26.45 7.87
N SER A 2 -18.72 -26.63 9.14
CA SER A 2 -17.93 -26.09 10.25
C SER A 2 -16.59 -26.84 10.31
N VAL A 3 -15.49 -26.16 10.00
CA VAL A 3 -14.15 -26.70 10.19
C VAL A 3 -13.91 -26.75 11.69
N LYS A 4 -14.07 -27.92 12.30
CA LYS A 4 -13.61 -28.15 13.68
C LYS A 4 -12.09 -28.05 13.66
N LEU A 5 -11.57 -26.93 14.15
CA LEU A 5 -10.16 -26.80 14.53
C LEU A 5 -9.88 -27.88 15.59
N LYS A 6 -8.88 -28.73 15.34
CA LYS A 6 -8.40 -29.69 16.34
C LYS A 6 -7.92 -28.91 17.55
N ASP A 7 -8.24 -29.43 18.73
CA ASP A 7 -7.83 -28.94 20.04
C ASP A 7 -6.36 -28.50 20.05
N PRO A 8 -6.07 -27.22 20.39
CA PRO A 8 -4.70 -26.68 20.43
C PRO A 8 -3.85 -27.29 21.55
N SER A 9 -4.41 -28.13 22.40
CA SER A 9 -3.77 -28.63 23.64
C SER A 9 -2.60 -29.61 23.42
N ALA A 10 -2.30 -30.05 22.20
CA ALA A 10 -1.29 -31.07 21.95
C ALA A 10 0.08 -30.57 21.47
N ALA A 11 0.22 -29.32 21.03
CA ALA A 11 1.51 -28.72 20.65
C ALA A 11 1.97 -27.73 21.71
N ARG A 12 3.24 -27.82 22.15
CA ARG A 12 3.81 -26.83 23.09
C ARG A 12 3.68 -25.43 22.48
N PRO A 13 3.27 -24.43 23.27
CA PRO A 13 3.18 -23.06 22.79
C PRO A 13 4.53 -22.55 22.26
N MET A 14 4.49 -21.76 21.18
CA MET A 14 5.69 -21.28 20.50
C MET A 14 6.61 -20.45 21.41
N LEU A 15 6.06 -19.73 22.38
CA LEU A 15 6.84 -18.95 23.34
C LEU A 15 7.79 -19.82 24.16
N GLN A 16 7.36 -21.00 24.60
CA GLN A 16 8.21 -21.93 25.36
C GLN A 16 9.28 -22.62 24.51
N GLN A 17 9.21 -22.47 23.20
CA GLN A 17 10.19 -22.92 22.21
C GLN A 17 11.07 -21.75 21.72
N THR A 18 10.88 -20.56 22.29
CA THR A 18 11.54 -19.31 21.88
C THR A 18 12.65 -18.93 22.85
N PHE A 19 13.84 -18.62 22.33
CA PHE A 19 15.00 -18.20 23.11
C PHE A 19 15.49 -16.79 22.77
N ILE A 20 15.03 -16.21 21.65
CA ILE A 20 15.48 -14.90 21.16
C ILE A 20 15.05 -13.72 22.05
N HIS A 21 14.14 -13.91 23.00
CA HIS A 21 13.82 -12.91 24.03
C HIS A 21 14.96 -12.77 25.06
N ILE A 22 15.86 -13.76 25.16
CA ILE A 22 17.02 -13.75 26.06
C ILE A 22 18.14 -12.88 25.46
N PRO A 23 18.71 -11.92 26.19
CA PRO A 23 19.78 -11.06 25.69
C PRO A 23 21.01 -11.86 25.22
N GLY A 24 21.41 -11.60 23.96
CA GLY A 24 22.55 -12.26 23.32
C GLY A 24 22.21 -13.56 22.59
N ILE A 25 20.95 -14.00 22.60
CA ILE A 25 20.45 -15.06 21.71
C ILE A 25 19.75 -14.38 20.54
N GLY A 26 20.26 -14.60 19.33
CA GLY A 26 19.66 -14.15 18.07
C GLY A 26 18.96 -15.30 17.35
N LYS A 27 18.30 -14.99 16.22
CA LYS A 27 17.59 -15.98 15.40
C LYS A 27 18.51 -17.13 14.93
N GLN A 28 19.76 -16.80 14.56
CA GLN A 28 20.73 -17.79 14.11
C GLN A 28 21.07 -18.77 15.24
N THR A 29 21.38 -18.25 16.45
CA THR A 29 21.67 -19.07 17.62
C THR A 29 20.48 -19.94 18.03
N GLU A 30 19.26 -19.39 17.99
CA GLU A 30 18.04 -20.14 18.26
C GLU A 30 17.83 -21.29 17.26
N MET A 31 18.08 -21.06 15.97
CA MET A 31 18.03 -22.12 14.95
C MET A 31 19.05 -23.23 15.21
N GLU A 32 20.29 -22.86 15.51
CA GLU A 32 21.35 -23.81 15.89
C GLU A 32 20.96 -24.62 17.13
N MET A 33 20.34 -23.99 18.14
CA MET A 33 19.81 -24.70 19.32
C MET A 33 18.77 -25.75 18.93
N TRP A 34 17.81 -25.38 18.06
CA TRP A 34 16.79 -26.30 17.58
C TRP A 34 17.36 -27.46 16.76
N GLU A 35 18.33 -27.19 15.88
CA GLU A 35 19.02 -28.20 15.08
C GLU A 35 19.78 -29.23 15.97
N HIS A 36 20.24 -28.78 17.13
CA HIS A 36 20.91 -29.62 18.11
C HIS A 36 19.96 -30.26 19.14
N GLY A 37 18.64 -30.16 18.94
CA GLY A 37 17.63 -30.85 19.77
C GLY A 37 17.27 -30.11 21.05
N ILE A 38 17.58 -28.82 21.16
CA ILE A 38 17.13 -27.94 22.23
C ILE A 38 15.90 -27.18 21.71
N HIS A 39 14.75 -27.81 21.81
CA HIS A 39 13.52 -27.35 21.18
C HIS A 39 12.66 -26.49 22.09
N SER A 40 12.88 -26.54 23.39
CA SER A 40 12.08 -25.84 24.40
C SER A 40 12.90 -25.48 25.64
N TRP A 41 12.32 -24.67 26.51
CA TRP A 41 12.91 -24.34 27.80
C TRP A 41 13.18 -25.56 28.69
N ASP A 42 12.46 -26.68 28.48
CA ASP A 42 12.68 -27.94 29.20
C ASP A 42 13.95 -28.69 28.74
N ASP A 43 14.46 -28.33 27.56
CA ASP A 43 15.66 -28.95 27.00
C ASP A 43 16.93 -28.18 27.30
N ALA A 44 16.84 -27.04 28.02
CA ALA A 44 17.95 -26.12 28.24
C ALA A 44 19.11 -26.74 29.01
N ASP A 45 18.84 -27.66 29.95
CA ASP A 45 19.84 -28.38 30.73
C ASP A 45 20.77 -29.27 29.87
N ARG A 46 20.40 -29.50 28.60
CA ARG A 46 21.18 -30.33 27.68
C ARG A 46 22.19 -29.54 26.85
N PHE A 47 22.22 -28.21 27.00
CA PHE A 47 23.00 -27.32 26.14
C PHE A 47 24.53 -27.45 26.34
N GLU A 48 25.00 -27.45 27.56
CA GLU A 48 26.44 -27.42 27.90
C GLU A 48 27.26 -28.53 27.28
N LYS A 49 26.69 -29.73 27.18
CA LYS A 49 27.36 -30.94 26.65
C LYS A 49 27.70 -30.88 25.17
N ARG A 50 27.15 -29.93 24.38
CA ARG A 50 27.24 -29.92 22.91
C ARG A 50 28.02 -28.75 22.32
N PHE A 51 28.21 -27.62 23.03
CA PHE A 51 28.70 -26.38 22.47
C PHE A 51 30.05 -25.86 23.01
N GLY A 52 30.74 -26.57 23.87
CA GLY A 52 32.07 -26.20 24.39
C GLY A 52 32.08 -24.87 25.15
N ALA A 53 33.19 -24.11 25.08
CA ALA A 53 33.36 -22.86 25.84
C ALA A 53 32.37 -21.73 25.46
N VAL A 54 31.89 -21.68 24.24
CA VAL A 54 30.82 -20.75 23.84
C VAL A 54 29.51 -21.20 24.45
N GLY A 55 29.30 -22.50 24.60
CA GLY A 55 28.18 -23.11 25.28
C GLY A 55 28.06 -22.72 26.74
N ALA A 56 29.16 -22.63 27.48
CA ALA A 56 29.14 -22.32 28.91
C ALA A 56 28.55 -20.91 29.21
N ARG A 57 28.90 -19.90 28.40
CA ARG A 57 28.31 -18.55 28.55
C ARG A 57 26.83 -18.51 28.19
N LEU A 58 26.45 -19.30 27.24
CA LEU A 58 25.06 -19.34 26.80
C LEU A 58 24.21 -20.14 27.79
N GLN A 59 24.75 -21.24 28.35
CA GLN A 59 24.15 -22.01 29.43
C GLN A 59 23.84 -21.13 30.65
N GLN A 60 24.82 -20.33 31.11
CA GLN A 60 24.62 -19.41 32.22
C GLN A 60 23.43 -18.46 31.97
N LYS A 61 23.26 -17.98 30.74
CA LYS A 61 22.10 -17.14 30.39
C LYS A 61 20.78 -17.92 30.37
N LEU A 62 20.79 -19.15 29.86
CA LEU A 62 19.62 -20.00 29.91
C LEU A 62 19.17 -20.29 31.33
N ASP A 63 20.15 -20.62 32.23
CA ASP A 63 19.90 -20.89 33.65
C ASP A 63 19.33 -19.67 34.38
N GLU A 64 19.77 -18.45 34.00
CA GLU A 64 19.27 -17.21 34.56
C GLU A 64 17.87 -16.85 34.01
N TYR A 65 17.69 -16.88 32.69
CA TYR A 65 16.50 -16.29 32.05
C TYR A 65 15.32 -17.26 31.94
N ILE A 66 15.51 -18.58 31.83
CA ILE A 66 14.39 -19.52 31.69
C ILE A 66 13.47 -19.53 32.91
N PRO A 67 13.98 -19.58 34.15
CA PRO A 67 13.13 -19.46 35.34
C PRO A 67 12.33 -18.15 35.35
N LEU A 68 12.98 -17.03 34.99
CA LEU A 68 12.34 -15.71 34.90
C LEU A 68 11.27 -15.71 33.81
N SER A 69 11.53 -16.33 32.66
CA SER A 69 10.58 -16.46 31.56
C SER A 69 9.33 -17.24 31.95
N ARG A 70 9.52 -18.36 32.70
CA ARG A 70 8.39 -19.14 33.23
C ARG A 70 7.54 -18.34 34.21
N GLU A 71 8.19 -17.59 35.10
CA GLU A 71 7.49 -16.74 36.05
C GLU A 71 6.76 -15.59 35.35
N ALA A 72 7.38 -14.97 34.33
CA ALA A 72 6.75 -13.91 33.52
C ALA A 72 5.49 -14.44 32.80
N VAL A 73 5.54 -15.62 32.21
CA VAL A 73 4.35 -16.26 31.61
C VAL A 73 3.26 -16.48 32.67
N LYS A 74 3.63 -17.02 33.85
CA LYS A 74 2.69 -17.27 34.94
C LYS A 74 2.02 -16.01 35.47
N ARG A 75 2.79 -14.90 35.55
CA ARG A 75 2.27 -13.57 35.98
C ARG A 75 1.61 -12.78 34.87
N LYS A 76 1.61 -13.29 33.64
CA LYS A 76 1.14 -12.56 32.46
C LYS A 76 1.89 -11.25 32.20
N ASP A 77 3.17 -11.23 32.56
CA ASP A 77 4.06 -10.09 32.30
C ASP A 77 4.57 -10.12 30.86
N ALA A 78 3.80 -9.56 29.95
CA ALA A 78 4.16 -9.47 28.53
C ALA A 78 5.35 -8.51 28.30
N ALA A 79 5.59 -7.53 29.19
CA ALA A 79 6.69 -6.58 29.06
C ALA A 79 8.05 -7.28 29.13
N PHE A 80 8.17 -8.37 29.88
CA PHE A 80 9.36 -9.22 29.91
C PHE A 80 9.79 -9.71 28.52
N PHE A 81 8.81 -9.92 27.63
CA PHE A 81 9.02 -10.40 26.26
C PHE A 81 9.09 -9.28 25.22
N SER A 82 9.19 -8.01 25.61
CA SER A 82 9.16 -6.84 24.70
C SER A 82 10.21 -6.92 23.58
N ARG A 83 11.36 -7.55 23.84
CA ARG A 83 12.39 -7.79 22.84
C ARG A 83 11.90 -8.56 21.62
N LEU A 84 10.85 -9.38 21.72
CA LEU A 84 10.26 -10.07 20.58
C LEU A 84 9.67 -9.08 19.58
N SER A 85 9.19 -7.92 20.03
CA SER A 85 8.71 -6.84 19.15
C SER A 85 9.87 -6.23 18.34
N ASP A 86 11.02 -5.99 18.97
CA ASP A 86 12.20 -5.38 18.33
C ASP A 86 12.75 -6.24 17.18
N VAL A 87 12.63 -7.56 17.29
CA VAL A 87 13.10 -8.52 16.28
C VAL A 87 11.99 -9.02 15.36
N GLY A 88 10.77 -8.48 15.47
CA GLY A 88 9.62 -8.81 14.62
C GLY A 88 9.02 -10.20 14.89
N GLU A 89 9.15 -10.70 16.13
CA GLU A 89 8.69 -12.03 16.55
C GLU A 89 7.62 -11.97 17.66
N ALA A 90 7.01 -10.81 17.86
CA ALA A 90 5.96 -10.60 18.88
C ALA A 90 4.78 -11.59 18.77
N TRP A 91 4.47 -12.07 17.57
CA TRP A 91 3.40 -13.05 17.31
C TRP A 91 3.57 -14.35 18.11
N ARG A 92 4.80 -14.68 18.56
CA ARG A 92 5.11 -15.94 19.25
C ARG A 92 4.49 -16.03 20.65
N ILE A 93 4.14 -14.89 21.28
CA ILE A 93 3.55 -14.88 22.62
C ILE A 93 2.03 -15.20 22.61
N TYR A 94 1.41 -15.21 21.43
CA TYR A 94 -0.04 -15.14 21.30
C TYR A 94 -0.82 -16.16 22.13
N PRO A 95 -0.52 -17.47 22.13
CA PRO A 95 -1.35 -18.43 22.87
C PRO A 95 -1.31 -18.21 24.37
N GLU A 96 -0.12 -17.93 24.92
CA GLU A 96 0.05 -17.72 26.37
C GLU A 96 -0.58 -16.41 26.85
N PHE A 97 -0.72 -15.44 25.97
CA PHE A 97 -1.27 -14.12 26.28
C PHE A 97 -2.58 -13.81 25.54
N ALA A 98 -3.28 -14.84 25.05
CA ALA A 98 -4.49 -14.64 24.26
C ALA A 98 -5.62 -13.90 25.02
N GLU A 99 -5.72 -14.08 26.32
CA GLU A 99 -6.71 -13.41 27.17
C GLU A 99 -6.32 -11.98 27.54
N GLU A 100 -5.04 -11.64 27.41
CA GLU A 100 -4.47 -10.30 27.61
C GLU A 100 -4.36 -9.52 26.30
N CYS A 101 -4.84 -10.09 25.17
CA CYS A 101 -4.87 -9.44 23.88
C CYS A 101 -6.12 -8.57 23.69
N VAL A 102 -5.95 -7.46 23.00
CA VAL A 102 -7.03 -6.67 22.43
C VAL A 102 -6.76 -6.43 20.95
N TYR A 103 -7.79 -6.60 20.14
CA TYR A 103 -7.79 -6.29 18.72
C TYR A 103 -8.30 -4.87 18.55
N LEU A 104 -7.63 -4.08 17.73
CA LEU A 104 -7.88 -2.66 17.58
C LEU A 104 -7.85 -2.25 16.12
N ASP A 105 -8.81 -1.41 15.75
CA ASP A 105 -8.86 -0.68 14.48
C ASP A 105 -9.52 0.68 14.72
N ILE A 106 -9.18 1.70 13.91
CA ILE A 106 -9.73 3.04 14.04
C ILE A 106 -10.39 3.51 12.74
N GLU A 107 -11.42 4.33 12.90
CA GLU A 107 -11.98 5.14 11.82
C GLU A 107 -11.54 6.60 11.99
N THR A 108 -11.34 7.28 10.88
CA THR A 108 -10.81 8.64 10.87
C THR A 108 -11.53 9.50 9.82
N THR A 109 -11.41 10.82 9.94
CA THR A 109 -11.93 11.75 8.93
C THR A 109 -11.14 11.70 7.62
N GLY A 110 -9.93 11.13 7.65
CA GLY A 110 -9.06 10.95 6.49
C GLY A 110 -7.79 10.20 6.87
N LEU A 111 -6.72 10.32 6.09
CA LEU A 111 -5.53 9.46 6.24
C LEU A 111 -4.30 10.18 6.80
N SER A 112 -4.40 11.46 7.10
CA SER A 112 -3.30 12.25 7.66
C SER A 112 -3.45 12.39 9.17
N SER A 113 -2.60 11.73 9.93
CA SER A 113 -2.63 11.86 11.39
C SER A 113 -2.37 13.29 11.92
N VAL A 114 -1.94 14.22 11.04
CA VAL A 114 -1.69 15.62 11.39
C VAL A 114 -2.91 16.51 11.11
N PHE A 115 -3.70 16.19 10.08
CA PHE A 115 -4.82 17.02 9.61
C PHE A 115 -6.19 16.37 9.82
N ASP A 116 -6.21 15.07 10.07
CA ASP A 116 -7.43 14.31 10.26
C ASP A 116 -7.55 13.84 11.71
N SER A 117 -8.78 13.65 12.17
CA SER A 117 -9.08 13.21 13.53
C SER A 117 -9.62 11.79 13.56
N ILE A 118 -9.51 11.15 14.71
CA ILE A 118 -10.16 9.88 15.00
C ILE A 118 -11.66 10.15 15.19
N THR A 119 -12.48 9.41 14.45
CA THR A 119 -13.94 9.46 14.59
C THR A 119 -14.45 8.33 15.47
N MET A 120 -13.77 7.20 15.45
CA MET A 120 -14.10 6.05 16.27
C MET A 120 -12.88 5.15 16.49
N VAL A 121 -12.81 4.51 17.65
CA VAL A 121 -11.90 3.40 17.94
C VAL A 121 -12.73 2.16 18.26
N GLY A 122 -12.48 1.05 17.57
CA GLY A 122 -13.03 -0.25 17.91
C GLY A 122 -12.03 -1.09 18.70
N LEU A 123 -12.50 -1.67 19.79
CA LEU A 123 -11.77 -2.67 20.58
C LEU A 123 -12.55 -3.98 20.64
N TYR A 124 -11.86 -5.09 20.46
CA TYR A 124 -12.40 -6.44 20.65
C TYR A 124 -11.43 -7.27 21.49
N ASP A 125 -11.88 -7.79 22.63
CA ASP A 125 -11.05 -8.60 23.56
C ASP A 125 -11.11 -10.10 23.30
N GLY A 126 -11.68 -10.50 22.17
CA GLY A 126 -11.93 -11.90 21.82
C GLY A 126 -13.29 -12.41 22.29
N ARG A 127 -14.05 -11.62 23.07
CA ARG A 127 -15.38 -11.95 23.62
C ARG A 127 -16.40 -10.87 23.31
N ALA A 128 -16.06 -9.61 23.54
CA ALA A 128 -16.93 -8.47 23.39
C ALA A 128 -16.27 -7.36 22.57
N TYR A 129 -17.03 -6.77 21.64
CA TYR A 129 -16.65 -5.58 20.91
C TYR A 129 -17.13 -4.33 21.64
N LYS A 130 -16.32 -3.27 21.63
CA LYS A 130 -16.67 -1.96 22.15
C LYS A 130 -16.23 -0.86 21.19
N ALA A 131 -17.16 0.03 20.82
CA ALA A 131 -16.89 1.25 20.08
C ALA A 131 -16.66 2.42 21.03
N PHE A 132 -15.66 3.26 20.69
CA PHE A 132 -15.41 4.56 21.31
C PHE A 132 -15.56 5.63 20.23
N VAL A 133 -16.60 6.43 20.33
CA VAL A 133 -17.07 7.37 19.28
C VAL A 133 -16.76 8.79 19.69
N GLU A 134 -16.27 9.60 18.76
CA GLU A 134 -16.02 11.03 19.00
C GLU A 134 -17.31 11.78 19.31
N GLY A 135 -17.26 12.66 20.32
CA GLY A 135 -18.43 13.38 20.81
C GLY A 135 -19.33 12.58 21.76
N ASP A 136 -19.03 11.30 22.01
CA ASP A 136 -19.74 10.45 22.98
C ASP A 136 -18.76 9.93 24.05
N ASN A 137 -18.02 8.88 23.77
CA ASN A 137 -17.23 8.15 24.77
C ASN A 137 -15.76 7.92 24.35
N LEU A 138 -15.26 8.60 23.32
CA LEU A 138 -13.90 8.42 22.81
C LEU A 138 -12.84 8.68 23.88
N GLN A 139 -13.12 9.59 24.84
CA GLN A 139 -12.20 9.95 25.90
C GLN A 139 -11.98 8.81 26.93
N ASP A 140 -12.87 7.81 26.98
CA ASP A 140 -12.72 6.64 27.86
C ASP A 140 -11.79 5.57 27.28
N PHE A 141 -11.45 5.65 25.99
CA PHE A 141 -10.63 4.67 25.29
C PHE A 141 -9.27 4.40 25.97
N PRO A 142 -8.47 5.42 26.38
CA PRO A 142 -7.16 5.17 27.00
C PRO A 142 -7.23 4.27 28.24
N ALA A 143 -8.20 4.52 29.12
CA ALA A 143 -8.40 3.72 30.33
C ALA A 143 -8.83 2.27 30.04
N HIS A 144 -9.50 2.04 28.90
CA HIS A 144 -9.86 0.69 28.47
C HIS A 144 -8.66 -0.05 27.87
N LEU A 145 -7.83 0.63 27.07
CA LEU A 145 -6.66 0.02 26.43
C LEU A 145 -5.61 -0.44 27.46
N GLN A 146 -5.43 0.29 28.57
CA GLN A 146 -4.47 -0.03 29.63
C GLN A 146 -4.74 -1.38 30.35
N LYS A 147 -5.90 -1.99 30.15
CA LYS A 147 -6.25 -3.29 30.74
C LYS A 147 -5.56 -4.46 30.04
N TYR A 148 -4.98 -4.23 28.87
CA TYR A 148 -4.42 -5.27 28.03
C TYR A 148 -2.89 -5.18 27.95
N ALA A 149 -2.26 -6.33 27.78
CA ALA A 149 -0.81 -6.43 27.68
C ALA A 149 -0.33 -6.55 26.23
N VAL A 150 -1.23 -6.89 25.31
CA VAL A 150 -0.94 -7.06 23.89
C VAL A 150 -2.00 -6.36 23.05
N VAL A 151 -1.58 -5.50 22.12
CA VAL A 151 -2.47 -4.92 21.11
C VAL A 151 -2.19 -5.55 19.74
N ILE A 152 -3.26 -5.96 19.07
CA ILE A 152 -3.22 -6.60 17.75
C ILE A 152 -3.96 -5.71 16.75
N THR A 153 -3.30 -5.36 15.65
CA THR A 153 -3.85 -4.49 14.61
C THR A 153 -3.58 -5.05 13.22
N PHE A 154 -4.15 -4.43 12.19
CA PHE A 154 -3.75 -4.64 10.81
C PHE A 154 -3.19 -3.35 10.19
N ASN A 155 -1.88 -3.25 10.02
CA ASN A 155 -1.16 -2.04 9.59
C ASN A 155 -1.13 -0.91 10.65
N GLY A 156 -1.38 -1.23 11.90
CA GLY A 156 -1.46 -0.24 12.97
C GLY A 156 -0.16 0.52 13.24
N ALA A 157 0.99 -0.11 13.04
CA ALA A 157 2.28 0.58 13.13
C ALA A 157 2.41 1.73 12.12
N GLY A 158 1.77 1.58 10.95
CA GLY A 158 1.77 2.57 9.88
C GLY A 158 0.67 3.61 9.99
N PHE A 159 -0.43 3.31 10.68
CA PHE A 159 -1.64 4.12 10.69
C PHE A 159 -2.21 4.32 12.10
N ASP A 160 -2.91 3.35 12.67
CA ASP A 160 -3.70 3.48 13.90
C ASP A 160 -2.91 4.08 15.07
N LEU A 161 -1.72 3.49 15.36
CA LEU A 161 -0.93 3.91 16.50
C LEU A 161 -0.37 5.33 16.38
N ARG A 162 -0.22 5.84 15.15
CA ARG A 162 0.19 7.22 14.90
C ARG A 162 -0.93 8.20 15.22
N PHE A 163 -2.14 7.91 14.78
CA PHE A 163 -3.32 8.69 15.12
C PHE A 163 -3.58 8.69 16.63
N LEU A 164 -3.53 7.51 17.26
CA LEU A 164 -3.75 7.37 18.69
C LEU A 164 -2.73 8.16 19.52
N LYS A 165 -1.44 8.14 19.16
CA LYS A 165 -0.40 8.91 19.86
C LYS A 165 -0.58 10.42 19.72
N LEU A 166 -1.12 10.90 18.61
CA LEU A 166 -1.39 12.33 18.41
C LEU A 166 -2.68 12.76 19.11
N ALA A 167 -3.73 11.93 19.04
CA ALA A 167 -5.01 12.22 19.68
C ALA A 167 -4.94 12.12 21.23
N PHE A 168 -4.09 11.23 21.73
CA PHE A 168 -3.89 10.96 23.16
C PHE A 168 -2.40 10.98 23.51
N PRO A 169 -1.79 12.17 23.73
CA PRO A 169 -0.35 12.29 23.98
C PRO A 169 0.16 11.47 25.18
N ASP A 170 -0.68 11.33 26.22
CA ASP A 170 -0.37 10.59 27.44
C ASP A 170 -0.70 9.09 27.35
N LEU A 171 -1.13 8.61 26.18
CA LEU A 171 -1.51 7.21 25.98
C LEU A 171 -0.31 6.29 26.12
N THR A 172 -0.36 5.43 27.11
CA THR A 172 0.56 4.29 27.24
C THR A 172 0.00 3.12 26.46
N LEU A 173 0.69 2.73 25.39
CA LEU A 173 0.33 1.55 24.61
C LEU A 173 0.69 0.26 25.38
N PRO A 174 -0.01 -0.85 25.13
CA PRO A 174 0.40 -2.16 25.61
C PRO A 174 1.87 -2.47 25.25
N PRO A 175 2.62 -3.14 26.12
CA PRO A 175 4.06 -3.39 25.92
C PRO A 175 4.37 -4.21 24.67
N ILE A 176 3.39 -4.97 24.17
CA ILE A 176 3.53 -5.77 22.94
C ILE A 176 2.52 -5.32 21.89
N HIS A 177 3.03 -5.10 20.70
CA HIS A 177 2.21 -4.86 19.51
C HIS A 177 2.45 -5.94 18.45
N ILE A 178 1.37 -6.57 17.98
CA ILE A 178 1.38 -7.52 16.87
C ILE A 178 0.65 -6.88 15.68
N ASP A 179 1.39 -6.56 14.62
CA ASP A 179 0.81 -6.02 13.39
C ASP A 179 0.63 -7.16 12.37
N LEU A 180 -0.63 -7.53 12.13
CA LEU A 180 -1.00 -8.65 11.27
C LEU A 180 -0.62 -8.45 9.80
N ARG A 181 -0.43 -7.22 9.35
CA ARG A 181 0.09 -6.96 8.00
C ARG A 181 1.48 -7.56 7.79
N TRP A 182 2.33 -7.54 8.80
CA TRP A 182 3.68 -8.10 8.72
C TRP A 182 3.69 -9.61 8.90
N THR A 183 2.87 -10.16 9.79
CA THR A 183 2.78 -11.60 10.01
C THR A 183 2.18 -12.32 8.80
N THR A 184 1.08 -11.79 8.22
CA THR A 184 0.48 -12.34 7.00
C THR A 184 1.41 -12.22 5.78
N ARG A 185 2.19 -11.12 5.71
CA ARG A 185 3.19 -10.95 4.64
C ARG A 185 4.29 -12.01 4.68
N ARG A 186 4.70 -12.46 5.86
CA ARG A 186 5.67 -13.57 6.02
C ARG A 186 5.15 -14.90 5.47
N LEU A 187 3.85 -15.10 5.49
CA LEU A 187 3.17 -16.24 4.86
C LEU A 187 2.90 -16.05 3.36
N GLY A 188 3.50 -15.01 2.74
CA GLY A 188 3.34 -14.71 1.32
C GLY A 188 2.02 -14.03 0.96
N MET A 189 1.15 -13.74 1.93
CA MET A 189 -0.11 -13.03 1.70
C MET A 189 0.15 -11.53 1.55
N LYS A 190 -0.50 -10.88 0.59
CA LYS A 190 -0.31 -9.46 0.26
C LYS A 190 -1.66 -8.78 0.07
N GLY A 191 -1.72 -7.48 0.41
CA GLY A 191 -2.91 -6.66 0.23
C GLY A 191 -3.36 -6.01 1.52
N GLY A 192 -4.55 -5.40 1.50
CA GLY A 192 -5.24 -4.87 2.67
C GLY A 192 -6.01 -5.94 3.43
N LEU A 193 -6.63 -5.57 4.55
CA LEU A 193 -7.37 -6.47 5.43
C LEU A 193 -8.39 -7.32 4.65
N LYS A 194 -9.25 -6.72 3.84
CA LYS A 194 -10.23 -7.44 3.00
C LYS A 194 -9.62 -8.48 2.06
N SER A 195 -8.42 -8.18 1.51
CA SER A 195 -7.72 -9.15 0.63
C SER A 195 -7.20 -10.35 1.42
N ILE A 196 -6.79 -10.13 2.66
CA ILE A 196 -6.33 -11.20 3.56
C ILE A 196 -7.52 -12.03 4.03
N GLU A 197 -8.63 -11.41 4.42
CA GLU A 197 -9.88 -12.09 4.78
C GLU A 197 -10.34 -13.03 3.65
N THR A 198 -10.43 -12.50 2.44
CA THR A 198 -10.79 -13.29 1.26
C THR A 198 -9.83 -14.46 1.02
N ALA A 199 -8.51 -14.23 1.17
CA ALA A 199 -7.51 -15.28 0.99
C ALA A 199 -7.58 -16.38 2.07
N LEU A 200 -8.11 -16.04 3.24
CA LEU A 200 -8.33 -16.96 4.37
C LEU A 200 -9.73 -17.55 4.40
N GLY A 201 -10.63 -17.14 3.49
CA GLY A 201 -12.01 -17.60 3.43
C GLY A 201 -12.91 -17.02 4.52
N LEU A 202 -12.51 -15.91 5.15
CA LEU A 202 -13.33 -15.19 6.11
C LEU A 202 -14.36 -14.33 5.35
N LYS A 203 -15.62 -14.43 5.77
CA LYS A 203 -16.74 -13.68 5.18
C LYS A 203 -17.16 -12.58 6.14
N ARG A 204 -17.54 -11.44 5.58
CA ARG A 204 -18.19 -10.34 6.28
C ARG A 204 -19.71 -10.46 6.17
N ALA A 205 -20.44 -9.76 7.01
CA ALA A 205 -21.88 -9.64 6.84
C ALA A 205 -22.22 -8.90 5.55
N ASP A 206 -23.24 -9.36 4.82
CA ASP A 206 -23.66 -8.82 3.51
C ASP A 206 -23.95 -7.29 3.59
N SER A 207 -24.39 -6.79 4.75
CA SER A 207 -24.71 -5.38 5.00
C SER A 207 -23.51 -4.42 4.91
N VAL A 208 -22.28 -4.93 5.03
CA VAL A 208 -21.03 -4.15 5.06
C VAL A 208 -19.94 -4.68 4.12
N GLU A 209 -20.23 -5.74 3.36
CA GLU A 209 -19.24 -6.39 2.47
C GLU A 209 -18.67 -5.41 1.44
N ASP A 210 -19.50 -4.55 0.88
CA ASP A 210 -19.11 -3.56 -0.14
C ASP A 210 -18.49 -2.28 0.43
N LEU A 211 -18.60 -2.01 1.74
CA LEU A 211 -18.08 -0.79 2.36
C LEU A 211 -16.55 -0.81 2.43
N GLY A 212 -15.92 0.33 2.23
CA GLY A 212 -14.47 0.54 2.34
C GLY A 212 -14.15 1.75 3.21
N GLY A 213 -12.88 2.01 3.51
CA GLY A 213 -12.46 3.13 4.36
C GLY A 213 -12.93 4.51 3.87
N HIS A 214 -13.21 4.68 2.58
CA HIS A 214 -13.83 5.90 2.07
C HIS A 214 -15.32 5.99 2.47
N ASP A 215 -16.03 4.87 2.46
CA ASP A 215 -17.44 4.85 2.85
C ASP A 215 -17.59 5.16 4.35
N ALA A 216 -16.60 4.78 5.17
CA ALA A 216 -16.54 5.14 6.59
C ALA A 216 -16.52 6.67 6.78
N THR A 217 -15.72 7.41 6.01
CA THR A 217 -15.71 8.88 6.09
C THR A 217 -17.03 9.51 5.61
N VAL A 218 -17.68 8.91 4.62
CA VAL A 218 -19.02 9.34 4.16
C VAL A 218 -20.10 9.08 5.22
N LEU A 219 -20.07 7.90 5.86
CA LEU A 219 -20.99 7.55 6.93
C LEU A 219 -20.83 8.50 8.12
N TRP A 220 -19.59 8.81 8.53
CA TRP A 220 -19.32 9.80 9.56
C TRP A 220 -19.91 11.18 9.21
N SER A 221 -19.68 11.65 7.97
CA SER A 221 -20.24 12.92 7.51
C SER A 221 -21.76 12.96 7.49
N LYS A 222 -22.44 11.83 7.24
CA LYS A 222 -23.91 11.72 7.34
C LYS A 222 -24.37 11.77 8.79
N TYR A 223 -23.68 11.06 9.69
CA TYR A 223 -23.95 11.10 11.12
C TYR A 223 -23.87 12.53 11.69
N LEU A 224 -22.82 13.28 11.34
CA LEU A 224 -22.69 14.69 11.75
C LEU A 224 -23.84 15.60 11.25
N ARG A 225 -24.54 15.18 10.20
CA ARG A 225 -25.74 15.87 9.67
C ARG A 225 -27.05 15.35 10.25
N GLY A 226 -26.99 14.48 11.27
CA GLY A 226 -28.14 13.97 12.00
C GLY A 226 -28.66 12.60 11.57
N ASP A 227 -28.00 11.92 10.63
CA ASP A 227 -28.33 10.55 10.22
C ASP A 227 -27.76 9.53 11.22
N ARG A 228 -28.58 9.08 12.17
CA ARG A 228 -28.16 8.10 13.19
C ARG A 228 -27.90 6.71 12.62
N ASP A 229 -28.62 6.29 11.59
CA ASP A 229 -28.41 4.99 10.93
C ASP A 229 -27.03 4.91 10.31
N ALA A 230 -26.45 6.05 9.91
CA ALA A 230 -25.09 6.11 9.40
C ALA A 230 -24.04 5.76 10.46
N LEU A 231 -24.25 6.14 11.73
CA LEU A 231 -23.35 5.74 12.83
C LEU A 231 -23.46 4.24 13.10
N ASP A 232 -24.66 3.69 13.14
CA ASP A 232 -24.86 2.26 13.38
C ASP A 232 -24.15 1.41 12.29
N ARG A 233 -24.25 1.85 11.04
CA ARG A 233 -23.54 1.21 9.93
C ARG A 233 -22.02 1.35 10.03
N LEU A 234 -21.51 2.49 10.49
CA LEU A 234 -20.08 2.71 10.72
C LEU A 234 -19.56 1.80 11.84
N ILE A 235 -20.32 1.68 12.94
CA ILE A 235 -20.01 0.78 14.05
C ILE A 235 -19.99 -0.67 13.55
N GLN A 236 -20.98 -1.08 12.76
CA GLN A 236 -21.04 -2.42 12.19
C GLN A 236 -19.83 -2.70 11.28
N TYR A 237 -19.46 -1.74 10.42
CA TYR A 237 -18.31 -1.85 9.55
C TYR A 237 -17.01 -2.06 10.34
N ASN A 238 -16.74 -1.20 11.34
CA ASN A 238 -15.57 -1.33 12.19
C ASN A 238 -15.60 -2.61 13.05
N THR A 239 -16.78 -3.05 13.48
CA THR A 239 -16.93 -4.33 14.19
C THR A 239 -16.36 -5.49 13.36
N GLU A 240 -16.70 -5.56 12.07
CA GLU A 240 -16.18 -6.60 11.17
C GLU A 240 -14.66 -6.48 10.99
N ASP A 241 -14.14 -5.25 10.82
CA ASP A 241 -12.70 -5.02 10.69
C ASP A 241 -11.95 -5.52 11.93
N VAL A 242 -12.45 -5.23 13.13
CA VAL A 242 -11.79 -5.57 14.40
C VAL A 242 -11.96 -7.06 14.77
N VAL A 243 -13.17 -7.60 14.65
CA VAL A 243 -13.47 -9.00 15.06
C VAL A 243 -12.72 -9.99 14.17
N ASN A 244 -12.59 -9.70 12.89
CA ASN A 244 -11.88 -10.55 11.94
C ASN A 244 -10.35 -10.60 12.18
N LEU A 245 -9.78 -9.67 12.95
CA LEU A 245 -8.36 -9.75 13.31
C LEU A 245 -8.05 -10.99 14.15
N LYS A 246 -8.99 -11.47 14.98
CA LYS A 246 -8.78 -12.65 15.82
C LYS A 246 -8.56 -13.92 15.00
N PRO A 247 -9.48 -14.36 14.12
CA PRO A 247 -9.23 -15.52 13.28
C PRO A 247 -8.00 -15.36 12.37
N ILE A 248 -7.69 -14.15 11.90
CA ILE A 248 -6.46 -13.90 11.14
C ILE A 248 -5.23 -14.16 12.01
N MET A 249 -5.23 -13.69 13.27
CA MET A 249 -4.13 -13.95 14.21
C MET A 249 -3.95 -15.43 14.47
N GLU A 250 -5.04 -16.16 14.77
CA GLU A 250 -5.02 -17.60 15.05
C GLU A 250 -4.47 -18.42 13.88
N ILE A 251 -4.97 -18.16 12.66
CA ILE A 251 -4.51 -18.83 11.44
C ILE A 251 -3.05 -18.50 11.15
N THR A 252 -2.67 -17.23 11.33
CA THR A 252 -1.31 -16.75 11.07
C THR A 252 -0.34 -17.38 12.05
N TYR A 253 -0.69 -17.44 13.34
CA TYR A 253 0.09 -18.08 14.37
C TYR A 253 0.31 -19.58 14.06
N ASP A 254 -0.77 -20.32 13.77
CA ASP A 254 -0.70 -21.74 13.44
C ASP A 254 0.25 -22.00 12.25
N ARG A 255 0.11 -21.22 11.18
CA ARG A 255 0.96 -21.37 9.99
C ARG A 255 2.43 -21.00 10.26
N LEU A 256 2.69 -19.88 10.93
CA LEU A 256 4.06 -19.45 11.23
C LEU A 256 4.76 -20.41 12.19
N SER A 257 4.05 -20.94 13.18
CA SER A 257 4.61 -21.91 14.12
C SER A 257 5.07 -23.19 13.40
N ARG A 258 4.29 -23.68 12.45
CA ARG A 258 4.65 -24.86 11.64
C ARG A 258 5.78 -24.59 10.66
N ASP A 259 5.82 -23.38 10.06
CA ASP A 259 6.78 -23.06 9.00
C ASP A 259 8.17 -22.73 9.54
N GLN A 260 8.27 -22.17 10.74
CA GLN A 260 9.53 -21.66 11.27
C GLN A 260 10.28 -22.63 12.17
N VAL A 261 9.62 -23.65 12.70
CA VAL A 261 10.23 -24.60 13.61
C VAL A 261 10.55 -25.89 12.83
N PRO A 262 11.83 -26.18 12.52
CA PRO A 262 12.22 -27.29 11.66
C PRO A 262 11.70 -28.66 12.11
N PHE A 263 11.64 -28.89 13.43
CA PHE A 263 11.17 -30.16 13.97
C PHE A 263 9.63 -30.31 13.90
N LEU A 264 8.85 -29.23 13.94
CA LEU A 264 7.40 -29.29 13.71
C LEU A 264 7.06 -29.61 12.24
N ARG A 265 7.92 -29.19 11.29
CA ARG A 265 7.80 -29.61 9.88
C ARG A 265 7.96 -31.11 9.72
N ALA A 266 8.90 -31.72 10.45
CA ALA A 266 9.14 -33.18 10.38
C ALA A 266 7.96 -33.99 10.95
N GLU A 267 7.29 -33.53 12.01
CA GLU A 267 6.09 -34.15 12.55
C GLU A 267 4.88 -33.96 11.63
N ALA A 268 4.67 -32.76 11.09
CA ALA A 268 3.60 -32.50 10.14
C ALA A 268 3.74 -33.35 8.86
N ALA A 269 4.97 -33.55 8.36
CA ALA A 269 5.24 -34.41 7.22
C ALA A 269 4.93 -35.90 7.51
N ARG A 270 5.02 -36.35 8.74
CA ARG A 270 4.65 -37.73 9.15
C ARG A 270 3.15 -37.96 9.31
N VAL A 271 2.38 -36.88 9.57
CA VAL A 271 0.92 -36.95 9.76
C VAL A 271 0.16 -36.72 8.45
N PHE A 272 0.77 -36.06 7.45
CA PHE A 272 0.14 -35.74 6.16
C PHE A 272 0.67 -36.61 5.00
N THR A 273 0.54 -37.91 5.06
CA THR A 273 0.56 -38.78 3.88
C THR A 273 -0.82 -38.95 3.22
N GLY A 274 -1.69 -37.99 3.40
CA GLY A 274 -2.99 -37.88 2.73
C GLY A 274 -3.13 -36.48 2.13
N VAL A 275 -2.34 -36.18 1.09
CA VAL A 275 -2.37 -34.90 0.41
C VAL A 275 -3.63 -34.82 -0.45
N VAL A 276 -4.54 -33.94 -0.08
CA VAL A 276 -5.42 -33.31 -1.06
C VAL A 276 -4.64 -32.11 -1.62
N ASP A 277 -4.09 -32.29 -2.80
CA ASP A 277 -3.55 -31.23 -3.62
C ASP A 277 -4.68 -30.24 -3.91
N LEU A 278 -4.75 -29.15 -3.13
CA LEU A 278 -5.54 -27.99 -3.52
C LEU A 278 -4.79 -27.31 -4.68
N PRO A 279 -5.39 -27.26 -5.87
CA PRO A 279 -4.75 -26.61 -6.99
C PRO A 279 -4.50 -25.15 -6.60
N ARG A 280 -3.23 -24.74 -6.62
CA ARG A 280 -2.84 -23.33 -6.59
C ARG A 280 -3.59 -22.65 -7.72
N SER A 281 -4.70 -21.99 -7.43
CA SER A 281 -5.49 -21.32 -8.44
C SER A 281 -4.73 -20.10 -8.93
N ASN A 282 -3.90 -20.35 -9.92
CA ASN A 282 -3.20 -19.35 -10.71
C ASN A 282 -4.17 -18.64 -11.69
N LYS A 283 -5.48 -18.63 -11.36
CA LYS A 283 -6.52 -18.01 -12.20
C LYS A 283 -6.26 -16.52 -12.44
N ARG A 284 -5.66 -15.79 -11.48
CA ARG A 284 -5.27 -14.39 -11.69
C ARG A 284 -4.04 -14.25 -12.60
N ALA A 285 -3.09 -15.18 -12.52
CA ALA A 285 -1.91 -15.19 -13.41
C ALA A 285 -2.29 -15.66 -14.81
N VAL A 286 -3.23 -16.61 -14.94
CA VAL A 286 -3.74 -17.10 -16.23
C VAL A 286 -4.64 -16.05 -16.89
N LEU A 287 -5.51 -15.34 -16.13
CA LEU A 287 -6.26 -14.19 -16.65
C LEU A 287 -5.35 -13.01 -17.02
N LYS A 288 -4.32 -12.70 -16.22
CA LYS A 288 -3.32 -11.70 -16.60
C LYS A 288 -2.49 -12.14 -17.81
N ARG A 289 -2.11 -13.41 -17.92
CA ARG A 289 -1.41 -13.91 -19.13
C ARG A 289 -2.30 -13.91 -20.37
N ALA A 290 -3.57 -14.27 -20.25
CA ALA A 290 -4.53 -14.19 -21.37
C ALA A 290 -4.84 -12.74 -21.79
N LEU A 291 -4.82 -11.77 -20.85
CA LEU A 291 -4.97 -10.34 -21.13
C LEU A 291 -3.68 -9.70 -21.68
N ILE A 292 -2.49 -10.30 -21.45
CA ILE A 292 -1.18 -9.82 -21.92
C ILE A 292 -0.92 -10.21 -23.41
N GLN A 293 -1.69 -11.11 -23.99
CA GLN A 293 -1.46 -11.59 -25.37
C GLN A 293 -2.15 -10.79 -26.47
N SER A 294 -2.61 -9.56 -26.25
CA SER A 294 -3.24 -8.79 -27.31
C SER A 294 -2.74 -7.36 -27.46
N ASP A 295 -2.16 -7.08 -28.62
CA ASP A 295 -2.19 -5.85 -29.41
C ASP A 295 -1.47 -4.58 -28.95
N SER A 296 -0.43 -4.60 -28.13
CA SER A 296 0.51 -3.47 -28.07
C SER A 296 1.50 -3.43 -29.23
N THR A 297 1.58 -4.49 -30.03
CA THR A 297 2.50 -4.59 -31.17
C THR A 297 2.13 -3.56 -32.24
N GLY A 298 3.08 -2.66 -32.57
CA GLY A 298 2.87 -1.63 -33.58
C GLY A 298 2.03 -0.42 -33.15
N LEU A 299 1.84 -0.22 -31.86
CA LEU A 299 1.07 0.89 -31.30
C LEU A 299 1.65 2.26 -31.66
N VAL A 300 2.96 2.45 -31.44
CA VAL A 300 3.66 3.72 -31.71
C VAL A 300 3.63 4.08 -33.21
N PRO A 301 3.95 3.20 -34.16
CA PRO A 301 3.79 3.50 -35.59
C PRO A 301 2.38 3.95 -35.97
N ARG A 302 1.34 3.35 -35.38
CA ARG A 302 -0.06 3.75 -35.62
C ARG A 302 -0.35 5.15 -35.10
N LEU A 303 0.13 5.50 -33.90
CA LEU A 303 -0.05 6.84 -33.33
C LEU A 303 0.70 7.89 -34.14
N LEU A 304 1.94 7.61 -34.54
CA LEU A 304 2.73 8.51 -35.38
C LEU A 304 2.06 8.78 -36.75
N THR A 305 1.34 7.81 -37.29
CA THR A 305 0.56 8.01 -38.53
C THR A 305 -0.56 9.03 -38.33
N ARG A 306 -1.13 9.14 -37.12
CA ARG A 306 -2.16 10.14 -36.79
C ARG A 306 -1.58 11.52 -36.51
N CYS A 307 -0.31 11.62 -36.14
CA CYS A 307 0.43 12.88 -35.94
C CYS A 307 0.97 13.48 -37.26
N ARG A 308 0.62 13.00 -38.44
CA ARG A 308 1.16 13.42 -39.74
C ARG A 308 0.84 14.87 -40.14
N THR A 309 0.07 15.60 -39.37
CA THR A 309 -0.11 17.06 -39.53
C THR A 309 1.10 17.85 -39.10
N LEU A 310 2.06 17.23 -38.38
CA LEU A 310 3.35 17.81 -38.04
C LEU A 310 4.34 17.58 -39.19
N GLU A 311 5.12 18.60 -39.54
CA GLU A 311 6.14 18.53 -40.63
C GLU A 311 7.26 17.54 -40.29
N GLU A 312 7.57 17.38 -38.99
CA GLU A 312 8.56 16.45 -38.45
C GLU A 312 7.94 15.48 -37.44
N PRO A 313 8.60 14.34 -37.17
CA PRO A 313 8.16 13.44 -36.10
C PRO A 313 8.13 14.16 -34.74
N PRO A 314 7.05 14.03 -33.95
CA PRO A 314 6.87 14.74 -32.69
C PRO A 314 8.02 14.49 -31.73
N CYS A 315 8.46 15.54 -31.05
CA CYS A 315 9.42 15.54 -29.96
C CYS A 315 8.69 15.69 -28.63
N ILE A 316 8.73 14.67 -27.80
CA ILE A 316 8.01 14.63 -26.52
C ILE A 316 9.00 14.38 -25.39
N VAL A 317 8.94 15.21 -24.35
CA VAL A 317 9.68 14.96 -23.12
C VAL A 317 8.76 14.34 -22.08
N GLY A 318 9.14 13.19 -21.55
CA GLY A 318 8.50 12.52 -20.40
C GLY A 318 9.32 12.70 -19.15
N ILE A 319 8.68 12.96 -18.03
CA ILE A 319 9.34 13.20 -16.74
C ILE A 319 8.65 12.33 -15.68
N ASP A 320 9.38 11.42 -15.03
CA ASP A 320 8.97 10.75 -13.79
C ASP A 320 9.57 11.50 -12.60
N LEU A 321 8.79 12.43 -12.06
CA LEU A 321 9.26 13.40 -11.07
C LEU A 321 9.36 12.74 -9.69
N THR A 322 10.42 13.05 -8.95
CA THR A 322 10.58 12.70 -7.54
C THR A 322 10.17 13.85 -6.61
N GLY A 323 9.84 13.55 -5.34
CA GLY A 323 9.36 14.55 -4.38
C GLY A 323 10.39 15.63 -3.99
N SER A 324 11.68 15.45 -4.30
CA SER A 324 12.73 16.43 -3.99
C SER A 324 13.97 16.23 -4.85
N GLU A 325 14.79 17.26 -4.99
CA GLU A 325 16.08 17.25 -5.70
C GLU A 325 17.14 16.36 -5.04
N LYS A 326 16.89 15.85 -3.83
CA LYS A 326 17.77 14.85 -3.17
C LYS A 326 17.76 13.51 -3.91
N ARG A 327 16.71 13.22 -4.65
CA ARG A 327 16.55 12.02 -5.47
C ARG A 327 16.57 12.40 -6.94
N ALA A 328 17.18 11.55 -7.76
CA ALA A 328 17.17 11.74 -9.20
C ALA A 328 15.75 11.56 -9.76
N THR A 329 15.39 12.36 -10.72
CA THR A 329 14.17 12.36 -11.52
C THR A 329 14.44 11.63 -12.82
N GLY A 330 13.57 10.76 -13.27
CA GLY A 330 13.63 10.15 -14.58
C GLY A 330 13.23 11.15 -15.66
N TRP A 331 14.05 11.26 -16.69
CA TRP A 331 13.81 12.13 -17.85
C TRP A 331 14.01 11.32 -19.13
N ALA A 332 13.09 11.45 -20.07
CA ALA A 332 13.15 10.79 -21.37
C ALA A 332 12.75 11.77 -22.48
N VAL A 333 13.48 11.77 -23.59
CA VAL A 333 13.03 12.46 -24.80
C VAL A 333 12.73 11.41 -25.88
N MET A 334 11.53 11.50 -26.44
CA MET A 334 11.05 10.64 -27.52
C MET A 334 10.86 11.48 -28.80
N LYS A 335 11.66 11.19 -29.84
CA LYS A 335 11.54 11.75 -31.19
C LYS A 335 11.01 10.69 -32.15
N GLY A 336 9.76 10.81 -32.53
CA GLY A 336 9.06 9.73 -33.23
C GLY A 336 9.00 8.46 -32.35
N ALA A 337 9.63 7.37 -32.81
CA ALA A 337 9.73 6.13 -32.06
C ALA A 337 11.01 6.02 -31.21
N ASN A 338 12.00 6.86 -31.45
CA ASN A 338 13.32 6.75 -30.80
C ASN A 338 13.34 7.50 -29.48
N THR A 339 13.87 6.87 -28.44
CA THR A 339 13.88 7.40 -27.07
C THR A 339 15.29 7.35 -26.48
N THR A 340 15.70 8.43 -25.82
CA THR A 340 16.88 8.48 -24.96
C THR A 340 16.48 8.93 -23.56
N THR A 341 17.21 8.46 -22.54
CA THR A 341 16.88 8.71 -21.14
C THR A 341 18.06 9.26 -20.35
N LYS A 342 17.75 9.97 -19.27
CA LYS A 342 18.71 10.48 -18.28
C LYS A 342 18.10 10.45 -16.88
N CYS A 343 18.95 10.43 -15.86
CA CYS A 343 18.60 10.75 -14.49
C CYS A 343 19.07 12.17 -14.16
N ILE A 344 18.17 13.08 -13.83
CA ILE A 344 18.45 14.50 -13.54
C ILE A 344 18.06 14.81 -12.09
N ARG A 345 18.84 15.65 -11.40
CA ARG A 345 18.60 15.93 -9.97
C ARG A 345 17.89 17.22 -9.71
N THR A 346 18.37 18.33 -10.30
CA THR A 346 17.88 19.67 -9.98
C THR A 346 16.78 20.13 -10.95
N ASP A 347 15.85 20.95 -10.46
CA ASP A 347 14.79 21.51 -11.29
C ASP A 347 15.36 22.43 -12.39
N SER A 348 16.43 23.17 -12.09
CA SER A 348 17.12 24.03 -13.07
C SER A 348 17.74 23.23 -14.21
N GLU A 349 18.41 22.10 -13.92
CA GLU A 349 18.97 21.21 -14.93
C GLU A 349 17.84 20.52 -15.73
N LEU A 350 16.76 20.11 -15.06
CA LEU A 350 15.60 19.47 -15.67
C LEU A 350 14.92 20.43 -16.68
N ILE A 351 14.75 21.70 -16.32
CA ILE A 351 14.22 22.73 -17.23
C ILE A 351 15.17 22.97 -18.39
N ALA A 352 16.47 23.12 -18.12
CA ALA A 352 17.47 23.39 -19.17
C ALA A 352 17.54 22.25 -20.20
N GLU A 353 17.61 20.99 -19.77
CA GLU A 353 17.60 19.81 -20.66
C GLU A 353 16.29 19.68 -21.44
N THR A 354 15.16 19.97 -20.79
CA THR A 354 13.85 19.96 -21.45
C THR A 354 13.76 21.04 -22.53
N MET A 355 14.19 22.27 -22.24
CA MET A 355 14.20 23.37 -23.23
C MET A 355 15.18 23.09 -24.38
N ALA A 356 16.35 22.50 -24.09
CA ALA A 356 17.33 22.15 -25.12
C ALA A 356 16.80 21.07 -26.10
N ALA A 357 15.88 20.19 -25.65
CA ALA A 357 15.23 19.22 -26.50
C ALA A 357 14.19 19.84 -27.46
N SER A 358 13.77 21.10 -27.22
CA SER A 358 12.72 21.81 -27.98
C SER A 358 11.46 20.97 -28.19
N PRO A 359 10.78 20.51 -27.12
CA PRO A 359 9.69 19.55 -27.22
C PRO A 359 8.39 20.21 -27.73
N ASP A 360 7.63 19.47 -28.55
CA ASP A 360 6.24 19.81 -28.89
C ASP A 360 5.31 19.67 -27.68
N LEU A 361 5.69 18.78 -26.73
CA LEU A 361 4.91 18.50 -25.53
C LEU A 361 5.81 17.97 -24.40
N VAL A 362 5.52 18.37 -23.17
CA VAL A 362 6.08 17.79 -21.95
C VAL A 362 5.00 17.05 -21.19
N SER A 363 5.25 15.81 -20.79
CA SER A 363 4.33 14.93 -20.06
C SER A 363 4.95 14.55 -18.71
N ILE A 364 4.33 14.96 -17.60
CA ILE A 364 4.91 14.85 -16.26
C ILE A 364 4.13 13.82 -15.42
N ASP A 365 4.82 12.83 -14.85
CA ASP A 365 4.27 11.95 -13.81
C ASP A 365 4.33 12.64 -12.44
N SER A 366 3.38 13.48 -12.23
CA SER A 366 3.13 14.16 -10.95
C SER A 366 1.75 14.80 -11.02
N PRO A 367 1.03 14.93 -9.90
CA PRO A 367 -0.12 15.82 -9.83
C PRO A 367 0.31 17.27 -10.14
N LEU A 368 -0.38 17.94 -11.09
CA LEU A 368 -0.08 19.30 -11.50
C LEU A 368 -1.06 20.34 -10.95
N SER A 369 -2.01 19.90 -10.13
CA SER A 369 -2.99 20.73 -9.45
C SER A 369 -3.36 20.16 -8.08
N LEU A 370 -4.04 20.98 -7.29
CA LEU A 370 -4.68 20.60 -6.05
C LEU A 370 -6.19 20.38 -6.28
N PRO A 371 -6.90 19.67 -5.37
CA PRO A 371 -8.35 19.53 -5.44
C PRO A 371 -9.05 20.88 -5.47
N GLU A 372 -10.16 20.99 -6.20
CA GLU A 372 -10.98 22.20 -6.21
C GLU A 372 -11.41 22.58 -4.78
N ALA A 373 -11.34 23.88 -4.47
CA ALA A 373 -11.60 24.43 -3.14
C ALA A 373 -10.59 24.01 -2.05
N HIS A 374 -9.40 23.51 -2.41
CA HIS A 374 -8.35 23.22 -1.44
C HIS A 374 -8.08 24.45 -0.53
N GLY A 375 -7.98 24.21 0.79
CA GLY A 375 -7.80 25.27 1.80
C GLY A 375 -9.11 25.82 2.38
N THR A 376 -10.28 25.37 1.91
CA THR A 376 -11.59 25.70 2.53
C THR A 376 -12.07 24.56 3.42
N VAL A 377 -12.88 24.88 4.43
CA VAL A 377 -13.48 23.87 5.32
C VAL A 377 -14.35 22.91 4.50
N GLY A 378 -14.10 21.62 4.61
CA GLY A 378 -14.84 20.59 3.88
C GLY A 378 -14.38 20.39 2.42
N ALA A 379 -13.24 20.95 2.02
CA ALA A 379 -12.66 20.70 0.68
C ALA A 379 -12.41 19.21 0.44
N PRO A 380 -12.64 18.72 -0.78
CA PRO A 380 -12.34 17.35 -1.14
C PRO A 380 -10.83 17.08 -1.05
N ILE A 381 -10.45 15.90 -0.53
CA ILE A 381 -9.04 15.47 -0.46
C ILE A 381 -8.55 14.81 -1.76
N TYR A 382 -9.48 14.43 -2.63
CA TYR A 382 -9.21 13.83 -3.94
C TYR A 382 -9.57 14.80 -5.05
N ARG A 383 -8.72 14.85 -6.07
CA ARG A 383 -9.10 15.44 -7.35
C ARG A 383 -10.08 14.52 -8.09
N LYS A 384 -10.88 15.07 -8.98
CA LYS A 384 -11.86 14.30 -9.77
C LYS A 384 -11.19 13.25 -10.66
N CYS A 385 -10.00 13.51 -11.19
CA CYS A 385 -9.20 12.54 -11.95
C CYS A 385 -8.78 11.32 -11.11
N GLU A 386 -8.42 11.51 -9.84
CA GLU A 386 -8.03 10.44 -8.94
C GLU A 386 -9.23 9.54 -8.60
N LEU A 387 -10.41 10.15 -8.39
CA LEU A 387 -11.66 9.39 -8.21
C LEU A 387 -12.06 8.61 -9.47
N ALA A 388 -11.86 9.18 -10.66
CA ALA A 388 -12.10 8.50 -11.92
C ALA A 388 -11.20 7.26 -12.07
N LEU A 389 -9.89 7.37 -11.79
CA LEU A 389 -8.97 6.23 -11.82
C LEU A 389 -9.37 5.12 -10.85
N LYS A 390 -9.78 5.48 -9.63
CA LYS A 390 -10.28 4.48 -8.65
C LYS A 390 -11.49 3.72 -9.15
N ARG A 391 -12.45 4.41 -9.79
CA ARG A 391 -13.63 3.77 -10.39
C ARG A 391 -13.27 2.86 -11.56
N MET A 392 -12.17 3.17 -12.27
CA MET A 392 -11.58 2.28 -13.28
C MET A 392 -10.87 1.07 -12.68
N GLY A 393 -10.79 0.94 -11.35
CA GLY A 393 -10.02 -0.10 -10.68
C GLY A 393 -8.50 0.12 -10.73
N ILE A 394 -8.06 1.32 -11.11
CA ILE A 394 -6.66 1.70 -11.19
C ILE A 394 -6.24 2.33 -9.85
N SER A 395 -5.27 1.70 -9.19
CA SER A 395 -4.74 2.19 -7.92
C SER A 395 -3.95 3.48 -8.12
N VAL A 396 -4.33 4.54 -7.43
CA VAL A 396 -3.67 5.85 -7.43
C VAL A 396 -3.58 6.39 -6.00
N PHE A 397 -2.49 7.08 -5.69
CA PHE A 397 -2.36 7.88 -4.47
C PHE A 397 -2.92 9.27 -4.74
N TRP A 398 -3.63 9.86 -3.76
CA TRP A 398 -4.12 11.23 -3.91
C TRP A 398 -3.02 12.25 -3.66
N CYS A 399 -3.12 13.39 -4.30
CA CYS A 399 -2.10 14.44 -4.34
C CYS A 399 -1.74 15.05 -2.97
N LEU A 400 -2.66 15.02 -2.01
CA LEU A 400 -2.48 15.54 -0.64
C LEU A 400 -2.01 14.48 0.36
N LEU A 401 -1.73 13.23 -0.07
CA LEU A 401 -1.07 12.26 0.80
C LEU A 401 0.29 12.84 1.25
N PRO A 402 0.67 12.79 2.56
CA PRO A 402 1.92 13.39 3.03
C PRO A 402 3.17 12.99 2.23
N SER A 403 3.22 11.73 1.75
CA SER A 403 4.28 11.25 0.86
C SER A 403 4.20 11.80 -0.57
N MET A 404 3.03 12.30 -1.00
CA MET A 404 2.77 12.84 -2.34
C MET A 404 2.77 14.38 -2.35
N GLU A 405 2.52 15.03 -1.23
CA GLU A 405 2.39 16.49 -1.17
C GLU A 405 3.64 17.23 -1.66
N MET A 406 4.83 16.78 -1.25
CA MET A 406 6.09 17.36 -1.75
C MET A 406 6.23 17.17 -3.26
N LEU A 407 5.87 16.01 -3.78
CA LEU A 407 5.86 15.71 -5.20
C LEU A 407 4.87 16.60 -5.94
N THR A 408 3.64 16.70 -5.45
CA THR A 408 2.58 17.55 -6.01
C THR A 408 2.99 19.02 -6.08
N ARG A 409 3.50 19.59 -4.97
CA ARG A 409 3.96 20.98 -4.93
C ARG A 409 5.15 21.22 -5.87
N ARG A 410 6.08 20.26 -5.97
CA ARG A 410 7.19 20.32 -6.93
C ARG A 410 6.69 20.26 -8.37
N GLY A 411 5.76 19.33 -8.68
CA GLY A 411 5.16 19.19 -10.01
C GLY A 411 4.44 20.45 -10.47
N ILE A 412 3.63 21.06 -9.61
CA ILE A 412 2.93 22.31 -9.90
C ILE A 412 3.94 23.44 -10.23
N ARG A 413 5.01 23.60 -9.44
CA ARG A 413 6.04 24.62 -9.71
C ARG A 413 6.77 24.35 -11.03
N LEU A 414 7.24 23.12 -11.25
CA LEU A 414 7.95 22.72 -12.47
C LEU A 414 7.09 22.95 -13.72
N ALA A 415 5.83 22.51 -13.68
CA ALA A 415 4.89 22.73 -14.79
C ALA A 415 4.66 24.22 -15.07
N SER A 416 4.53 25.03 -14.00
CA SER A 416 4.40 26.50 -14.14
C SER A 416 5.62 27.12 -14.83
N GLU A 417 6.84 26.76 -14.44
CA GLU A 417 8.07 27.29 -15.05
C GLU A 417 8.21 26.84 -16.52
N LEU A 418 7.92 25.58 -16.83
CA LEU A 418 7.96 25.09 -18.21
C LEU A 418 6.88 25.76 -19.09
N ARG A 419 5.68 26.00 -18.56
CA ARG A 419 4.61 26.73 -19.26
C ARG A 419 4.99 28.19 -19.51
N LYS A 420 5.61 28.86 -18.54
CA LYS A 420 6.17 30.22 -18.71
C LYS A 420 7.27 30.29 -19.78
N ALA A 421 8.05 29.20 -19.90
CA ALA A 421 9.07 29.06 -20.94
C ALA A 421 8.50 28.70 -22.33
N GLY A 422 7.16 28.56 -22.46
CA GLY A 422 6.46 28.29 -23.73
C GLY A 422 6.18 26.83 -24.01
N CYS A 423 6.48 25.91 -23.11
CA CYS A 423 6.17 24.50 -23.29
C CYS A 423 4.68 24.22 -23.08
N LYS A 424 4.11 23.33 -23.91
CA LYS A 424 2.86 22.66 -23.59
C LYS A 424 3.14 21.58 -22.56
N VAL A 425 2.39 21.55 -21.45
CA VAL A 425 2.60 20.58 -20.35
C VAL A 425 1.30 19.89 -20.00
N ILE A 426 1.35 18.56 -19.95
CA ILE A 426 0.25 17.70 -19.50
C ILE A 426 0.65 16.89 -18.27
N GLU A 427 -0.35 16.51 -17.48
CA GLU A 427 -0.21 15.52 -16.42
C GLU A 427 -0.40 14.12 -16.98
N SER A 428 0.46 13.19 -16.60
CA SER A 428 0.33 11.76 -16.91
C SER A 428 0.52 10.93 -15.66
N TYR A 429 0.10 9.66 -15.74
CA TYR A 429 0.34 8.66 -14.72
C TYR A 429 0.76 7.35 -15.40
N PRO A 430 2.07 7.03 -15.46
CA PRO A 430 2.60 5.82 -16.10
C PRO A 430 1.92 4.54 -15.64
N GLY A 431 1.65 4.42 -14.34
CA GLY A 431 0.95 3.25 -13.82
C GLY A 431 -0.45 3.05 -14.41
N ALA A 432 -1.22 4.13 -14.62
CA ALA A 432 -2.51 4.04 -15.29
C ALA A 432 -2.36 3.67 -16.77
N ALA A 433 -1.43 4.31 -17.47
CA ALA A 433 -1.16 4.02 -18.88
C ALA A 433 -0.74 2.55 -19.09
N GLN A 434 0.15 2.04 -18.23
CA GLN A 434 0.60 0.64 -18.28
C GLN A 434 -0.57 -0.33 -18.08
N ASP A 435 -1.45 -0.09 -17.10
CA ASP A 435 -2.64 -0.94 -16.87
C ASP A 435 -3.62 -0.89 -18.06
N ILE A 436 -3.88 0.29 -18.60
CA ILE A 436 -4.81 0.48 -19.73
C ILE A 436 -4.29 -0.19 -21.01
N LEU A 437 -2.97 -0.10 -21.24
CA LEU A 437 -2.31 -0.68 -22.42
C LEU A 437 -1.95 -2.15 -22.25
N GLY A 438 -2.13 -2.72 -21.05
CA GLY A 438 -1.72 -4.09 -20.74
C GLY A 438 -0.20 -4.31 -20.71
N ILE A 439 0.56 -3.24 -20.46
CA ILE A 439 2.00 -3.28 -20.25
C ILE A 439 2.28 -3.61 -18.78
N PRO A 440 3.20 -4.54 -18.45
CA PRO A 440 3.53 -4.86 -17.06
C PRO A 440 4.06 -3.64 -16.30
N ARG A 441 3.58 -3.42 -15.06
CA ARG A 441 4.12 -2.36 -14.20
C ARG A 441 5.52 -2.71 -13.68
N LYS A 442 6.34 -1.70 -13.39
CA LYS A 442 7.69 -1.82 -12.80
C LYS A 442 7.76 -2.72 -11.56
N LYS A 443 6.69 -2.80 -10.75
CA LYS A 443 6.62 -3.67 -9.56
C LYS A 443 6.56 -5.16 -9.89
N ALA A 444 6.14 -5.53 -11.09
CA ALA A 444 6.13 -6.92 -11.53
C ALA A 444 7.53 -7.32 -11.98
N SER A 445 8.11 -6.58 -12.93
CA SER A 445 9.47 -6.77 -13.44
C SER A 445 9.85 -5.56 -14.30
N LEU A 446 11.02 -4.96 -14.04
CA LEU A 446 11.56 -3.90 -14.87
C LEU A 446 11.81 -4.39 -16.30
N GLU A 447 12.30 -5.60 -16.44
CA GLU A 447 12.60 -6.19 -17.74
C GLU A 447 11.32 -6.44 -18.56
N GLU A 448 10.24 -6.94 -17.92
CA GLU A 448 8.96 -7.11 -18.60
C GLU A 448 8.34 -5.76 -19.02
N LEU A 449 8.52 -4.70 -18.23
CA LEU A 449 8.09 -3.34 -18.57
C LEU A 449 8.87 -2.83 -19.81
N LYS A 450 10.21 -2.94 -19.80
CA LYS A 450 11.06 -2.58 -20.96
C LYS A 450 10.63 -3.32 -22.24
N GLN A 451 10.43 -4.63 -22.14
CA GLN A 451 9.96 -5.47 -23.26
C GLN A 451 8.54 -5.08 -23.72
N GLY A 452 7.67 -4.67 -22.78
CA GLY A 452 6.33 -4.18 -23.10
C GLY A 452 6.35 -2.89 -23.93
N LEU A 453 7.20 -1.93 -23.55
CA LEU A 453 7.39 -0.67 -24.26
C LEU A 453 8.05 -0.90 -25.65
N PHE A 454 9.02 -1.80 -25.73
CA PHE A 454 9.63 -2.18 -26.99
C PHE A 454 8.62 -2.80 -27.96
N ARG A 455 7.77 -3.73 -27.47
CA ARG A 455 6.69 -4.33 -28.28
C ARG A 455 5.65 -3.29 -28.73
N ALA A 456 5.43 -2.24 -27.93
CA ALA A 456 4.57 -1.11 -28.34
C ALA A 456 5.16 -0.30 -29.51
N GLY A 457 6.43 -0.52 -29.84
CA GLY A 457 7.13 0.10 -30.95
C GLY A 457 8.04 1.25 -30.55
N ILE A 458 8.34 1.40 -29.25
CA ILE A 458 9.33 2.38 -28.77
C ILE A 458 10.72 1.78 -29.00
N GLN A 459 11.60 2.56 -29.60
CA GLN A 459 12.99 2.22 -29.87
C GLN A 459 13.93 3.00 -28.97
N GLY A 460 15.12 2.46 -28.75
CA GLY A 460 16.15 3.10 -27.93
C GLY A 460 16.99 2.06 -27.20
N ASP A 461 18.07 2.50 -26.59
CA ASP A 461 19.02 1.65 -25.88
C ASP A 461 18.51 1.15 -24.52
N PHE A 462 17.39 1.70 -24.02
CA PHE A 462 16.79 1.34 -22.72
C PHE A 462 16.49 -0.16 -22.59
N VAL A 463 16.31 -0.89 -23.71
CA VAL A 463 16.04 -2.33 -23.70
C VAL A 463 17.29 -3.11 -23.26
N THR A 464 18.47 -2.72 -23.74
CA THR A 464 19.73 -3.41 -23.49
C THR A 464 20.59 -2.75 -22.42
N SER A 465 20.42 -1.44 -22.22
CA SER A 465 21.17 -0.66 -21.24
C SER A 465 20.62 -0.80 -19.82
N LYS A 466 21.46 -0.53 -18.83
CA LYS A 466 21.06 -0.44 -17.44
C LYS A 466 20.41 0.92 -17.20
N VAL A 467 19.09 0.95 -17.15
CA VAL A 467 18.27 2.14 -16.84
C VAL A 467 17.55 1.97 -15.51
N SER A 468 17.23 3.08 -14.86
CA SER A 468 16.48 3.10 -13.62
C SER A 468 14.97 2.87 -13.87
N HIS A 469 14.24 2.56 -12.82
CA HIS A 469 12.76 2.47 -12.89
C HIS A 469 12.13 3.80 -13.30
N ASP A 470 12.68 4.91 -12.78
CA ASP A 470 12.15 6.26 -13.02
C ASP A 470 12.40 6.68 -14.49
N GLU A 471 13.53 6.27 -15.11
CA GLU A 471 13.76 6.50 -16.55
C GLU A 471 12.74 5.76 -17.43
N VAL A 472 12.37 4.51 -17.07
CA VAL A 472 11.41 3.72 -17.86
C VAL A 472 9.97 4.25 -17.67
N ASP A 473 9.62 4.75 -16.49
CA ASP A 473 8.35 5.44 -16.29
C ASP A 473 8.32 6.80 -17.02
N ALA A 474 9.44 7.51 -17.13
CA ALA A 474 9.55 8.70 -17.97
C ALA A 474 9.30 8.39 -19.47
N ILE A 475 9.78 7.23 -19.97
CA ILE A 475 9.43 6.76 -21.33
C ILE A 475 7.91 6.53 -21.44
N THR A 476 7.29 5.96 -20.41
CA THR A 476 5.83 5.76 -20.41
C THR A 476 5.08 7.09 -20.39
N SER A 477 5.57 8.09 -19.65
CA SER A 477 5.02 9.45 -19.69
C SER A 477 5.12 10.07 -21.08
N ALA A 478 6.26 9.92 -21.77
CA ALA A 478 6.41 10.37 -23.16
C ALA A 478 5.42 9.64 -24.12
N LEU A 479 5.19 8.33 -23.91
CA LEU A 479 4.17 7.59 -24.68
C LEU A 479 2.75 8.15 -24.47
N VAL A 480 2.38 8.52 -23.23
CA VAL A 480 1.11 9.21 -22.97
C VAL A 480 1.03 10.54 -23.74
N GLY A 481 2.14 11.28 -23.79
CA GLY A 481 2.25 12.49 -24.62
C GLY A 481 2.00 12.21 -26.11
N LEU A 482 2.47 11.08 -26.63
CA LEU A 482 2.20 10.68 -28.02
C LEU A 482 0.71 10.37 -28.24
N PHE A 483 0.04 9.74 -27.30
CA PHE A 483 -1.42 9.55 -27.34
C PHE A 483 -2.16 10.89 -27.38
N PHE A 484 -1.70 11.86 -26.59
CA PHE A 484 -2.27 13.21 -26.57
C PHE A 484 -2.13 13.91 -27.93
N LEU A 485 -0.93 13.91 -28.52
CA LEU A 485 -0.70 14.53 -29.82
C LEU A 485 -1.42 13.80 -30.98
N ALA A 486 -1.66 12.51 -30.85
CA ALA A 486 -2.40 11.70 -31.83
C ALA A 486 -3.93 11.81 -31.67
N ASP A 487 -4.43 12.62 -30.74
CA ASP A 487 -5.86 12.72 -30.38
C ASP A 487 -6.51 11.36 -30.07
N ASP A 488 -5.75 10.48 -29.39
CA ASP A 488 -6.19 9.13 -29.00
C ASP A 488 -6.13 8.92 -27.48
N TYR A 489 -6.58 9.92 -26.74
CA TYR A 489 -6.51 9.98 -25.29
C TYR A 489 -7.86 10.19 -24.63
N ILE A 490 -7.87 10.13 -23.30
CA ILE A 490 -8.96 10.55 -22.44
C ILE A 490 -8.42 11.51 -21.40
N ALA A 491 -9.10 12.65 -21.24
CA ALA A 491 -8.83 13.62 -20.20
C ALA A 491 -9.73 13.32 -18.99
N LEU A 492 -9.12 13.02 -17.84
CA LEU A 492 -9.80 12.76 -16.57
C LEU A 492 -9.68 13.99 -15.67
N GLY A 493 -10.76 14.40 -15.04
CA GLY A 493 -10.79 15.56 -14.14
C GLY A 493 -11.58 16.73 -14.70
N THR A 494 -11.21 17.95 -14.32
CA THR A 494 -11.87 19.20 -14.75
C THR A 494 -10.84 20.25 -15.13
N PRO A 495 -11.24 21.30 -15.87
CA PRO A 495 -10.33 22.39 -16.21
C PRO A 495 -9.71 23.08 -14.98
N LYS A 496 -10.44 23.14 -13.86
CA LYS A 496 -9.98 23.80 -12.63
C LYS A 496 -8.94 22.98 -11.85
N GLU A 497 -8.98 21.64 -12.01
CA GLU A 497 -8.04 20.72 -11.36
C GLU A 497 -6.92 20.27 -12.30
N ASP A 498 -6.81 20.90 -13.48
CA ASP A 498 -6.03 20.36 -14.58
C ASP A 498 -6.52 18.93 -15.00
N TYR A 499 -6.17 18.49 -16.18
CA TYR A 499 -6.59 17.16 -16.66
C TYR A 499 -5.44 16.18 -16.56
N LEU A 500 -5.73 15.02 -15.97
CA LEU A 500 -4.86 13.86 -16.10
C LEU A 500 -5.14 13.16 -17.43
N ILE A 501 -4.12 12.99 -18.26
CA ILE A 501 -4.22 12.35 -19.57
C ILE A 501 -3.91 10.85 -19.45
N VAL A 502 -4.78 10.03 -20.02
CA VAL A 502 -4.58 8.58 -20.12
C VAL A 502 -4.83 8.09 -21.55
N PRO A 503 -4.18 7.00 -21.99
CA PRO A 503 -4.41 6.41 -23.31
C PRO A 503 -5.86 5.99 -23.53
N ARG A 504 -6.41 6.18 -24.72
CA ARG A 504 -7.65 5.55 -25.13
C ARG A 504 -7.35 4.11 -25.58
N SER A 505 -8.09 3.15 -25.08
CA SER A 505 -7.94 1.74 -25.48
C SER A 505 -9.30 1.11 -25.71
N ALA A 506 -9.45 0.37 -26.80
CA ALA A 506 -10.68 -0.36 -27.13
C ALA A 506 -11.06 -1.44 -26.08
N LYS A 507 -10.11 -1.84 -25.23
CA LYS A 507 -10.33 -2.82 -24.16
C LYS A 507 -10.96 -2.23 -22.91
N PHE A 508 -10.88 -0.91 -22.72
CA PHE A 508 -11.56 -0.23 -21.64
C PHE A 508 -12.92 0.23 -22.14
N ASN A 509 -14.01 -0.30 -21.57
CA ASN A 509 -15.36 0.13 -21.92
C ASN A 509 -15.67 1.50 -21.32
N PHE A 510 -15.23 2.55 -22.03
CA PHE A 510 -15.40 3.94 -21.62
C PHE A 510 -16.86 4.40 -21.66
N GLU A 511 -17.74 3.78 -22.46
CA GLU A 511 -19.18 4.11 -22.45
C GLU A 511 -19.81 3.72 -21.12
N LYS A 512 -19.47 2.54 -20.60
CA LYS A 512 -19.90 2.12 -19.26
C LYS A 512 -19.31 3.03 -18.18
N LEU A 513 -18.06 3.49 -18.34
CA LEU A 513 -17.43 4.43 -17.42
C LEU A 513 -18.11 5.80 -17.46
N THR A 514 -18.42 6.33 -18.64
CA THR A 514 -19.14 7.59 -18.81
C THR A 514 -20.53 7.53 -18.16
N GLN A 515 -21.25 6.42 -18.30
CA GLN A 515 -22.52 6.20 -17.61
C GLN A 515 -22.39 6.18 -16.08
N ILE A 516 -21.33 5.55 -15.56
CA ILE A 516 -21.04 5.50 -14.11
C ILE A 516 -20.67 6.91 -13.58
N ILE A 517 -19.92 7.69 -14.35
CA ILE A 517 -19.50 9.05 -13.99
C ILE A 517 -20.70 10.01 -14.06
N SER A 518 -21.54 9.96 -15.10
CA SER A 518 -22.74 10.78 -15.24
C SER A 518 -23.80 10.45 -14.17
N ALA A 519 -23.97 9.19 -13.83
CA ALA A 519 -24.92 8.76 -12.78
C ALA A 519 -24.52 9.22 -11.37
N SER A 520 -23.27 9.66 -11.19
CA SER A 520 -22.74 10.11 -9.89
C SER A 520 -22.68 11.64 -9.74
N GLY A 521 -23.29 12.41 -10.64
CA GLY A 521 -23.34 13.89 -10.55
C GLY A 521 -22.00 14.59 -10.78
N LEU A 522 -21.02 13.88 -11.35
CA LEU A 522 -19.75 14.43 -11.79
C LEU A 522 -19.84 14.60 -13.32
N ASP A 523 -20.43 15.71 -13.75
CA ASP A 523 -20.42 16.09 -15.15
C ASP A 523 -18.97 16.35 -15.61
N GLU A 524 -18.67 15.74 -16.78
CA GLU A 524 -17.60 15.97 -17.73
C GLU A 524 -16.46 14.94 -17.78
N VAL A 525 -16.73 13.93 -18.65
CA VAL A 525 -15.68 13.38 -19.51
C VAL A 525 -15.77 14.18 -20.81
N SER A 526 -14.89 15.14 -21.01
CA SER A 526 -14.87 15.93 -22.24
C SER A 526 -14.58 15.02 -23.43
N LYS A 527 -15.53 14.94 -24.38
CA LYS A 527 -15.37 14.25 -25.66
C LYS A 527 -14.67 15.11 -26.72
N SER A 528 -14.39 16.38 -26.39
CA SER A 528 -13.78 17.32 -27.33
C SER A 528 -12.47 17.87 -26.74
N PRO A 529 -11.42 18.03 -27.55
CA PRO A 529 -10.24 18.74 -27.11
C PRO A 529 -10.65 20.14 -26.66
N PRO A 530 -9.98 20.74 -25.67
CA PRO A 530 -10.17 22.15 -25.39
C PRO A 530 -9.81 22.91 -26.67
N THR A 531 -10.83 23.38 -27.38
CA THR A 531 -10.68 24.36 -28.45
C THR A 531 -10.19 25.62 -27.77
N GLU A 532 -8.99 26.01 -28.14
CA GLU A 532 -8.28 27.23 -27.72
C GLU A 532 -7.78 27.23 -26.26
N VAL A 533 -6.47 27.24 -26.15
CA VAL A 533 -5.74 27.68 -24.96
C VAL A 533 -6.03 29.18 -24.83
N GLU A 534 -7.21 29.52 -24.30
CA GLU A 534 -7.40 30.87 -23.77
C GLU A 534 -6.49 31.03 -22.57
N SER A 535 -5.63 31.99 -22.72
CA SER A 535 -4.65 32.54 -21.79
C SER A 535 -4.94 32.25 -20.31
N PHE A 536 -4.19 31.34 -19.71
CA PHE A 536 -3.95 31.35 -18.27
C PHE A 536 -3.07 32.57 -17.90
N ARG A 537 -3.65 33.78 -17.97
CA ARG A 537 -3.19 34.96 -17.26
C ARG A 537 -4.05 35.04 -16.02
N ASP A 538 -3.37 35.16 -14.87
CA ASP A 538 -3.89 35.38 -13.51
C ASP A 538 -4.07 34.11 -12.63
N ALA A 539 -2.95 33.43 -12.34
CA ALA A 539 -2.82 32.71 -11.08
C ALA A 539 -2.20 33.68 -10.05
N GLN A 540 -2.98 34.08 -9.05
CA GLN A 540 -2.47 34.87 -7.93
C GLN A 540 -1.35 34.12 -7.20
N PRO A 541 -0.29 34.82 -6.74
CA PRO A 541 0.78 34.20 -5.97
C PRO A 541 0.24 33.70 -4.61
N LEU A 542 0.63 32.49 -4.24
CA LEU A 542 0.36 31.92 -2.93
C LEU A 542 1.01 32.79 -1.84
N PRO A 543 0.35 33.01 -0.68
CA PRO A 543 0.96 33.73 0.44
C PRO A 543 2.18 32.96 0.95
N ALA A 544 3.27 33.68 1.17
CA ALA A 544 4.49 33.22 1.80
C ALA A 544 4.21 32.94 3.29
N THR A 545 4.28 31.69 3.71
CA THR A 545 4.66 31.26 5.08
C THR A 545 5.39 29.93 5.00
#